data_657914cc899781806ba2cf83fe04c0f7
#
_entry.id   657914cc899781806ba2cf83fe04c0f7
#
_cell.length_a   1.000
_cell.length_b   1.000
_cell.length_c   1.000
_cell.angle_alpha   90.00
_cell.angle_beta   90.00
_cell.angle_gamma   90.00
#
_symmetry.space_group_name_H-M   'P 1'
#
loop_
_entity.id
_entity.type
_entity.pdbx_description
1 polymer ?
#
loop_
_entity_poly.entity_id
_entity_poly.type
_entity_poly.pdbx_seq_one_letter_code
_entity_poly.pdbx_strand_id
1 'polypeptide(L)' 'MHQCKECAAGEDDAYLHKCPTCHKYICEEHKFVRSGRIFCSAFCAAYFFHEGEDDD' A
#
# COMPACT_ATOMS: atom_id res chain seq x y z
N MET A 1 15.23 8.80 -1.52
CA MET A 1 14.13 9.21 -2.34
C MET A 1 13.15 8.09 -2.55
N HIS A 2 11.89 8.39 -2.44
CA HIS A 2 10.86 7.36 -2.52
C HIS A 2 10.10 7.42 -3.83
N GLN A 3 9.67 6.27 -4.31
CA GLN A 3 8.93 6.19 -5.54
C GLN A 3 7.83 5.17 -5.43
N CYS A 4 6.79 5.35 -6.23
CA CYS A 4 5.71 4.37 -6.29
C CYS A 4 6.25 3.08 -6.89
N LYS A 5 5.96 1.96 -6.26
CA LYS A 5 6.46 0.68 -6.74
C LYS A 5 5.78 0.24 -8.02
N GLU A 6 4.61 0.83 -8.33
CA GLU A 6 3.89 0.44 -9.52
C GLU A 6 4.25 1.27 -10.74
N CYS A 7 4.35 2.55 -10.58
CA CYS A 7 4.61 3.42 -11.73
C CYS A 7 5.86 4.27 -11.58
N ALA A 8 6.58 4.10 -10.50
CA ALA A 8 7.83 4.80 -10.26
C ALA A 8 7.69 6.32 -10.20
N ALA A 9 6.50 6.79 -9.92
CA ALA A 9 6.30 8.22 -9.74
C ALA A 9 6.99 8.64 -8.46
N GLY A 10 7.75 9.71 -8.53
CA GLY A 10 8.48 10.18 -7.37
C GLY A 10 7.59 10.96 -6.43
N GLU A 11 8.12 11.23 -5.24
CA GLU A 11 7.35 11.97 -4.27
C GLU A 11 7.12 13.40 -4.71
N ASP A 12 7.86 13.86 -5.72
CA ASP A 12 7.64 15.18 -6.25
C ASP A 12 6.49 15.20 -7.23
N ASP A 13 6.16 14.04 -7.81
CA ASP A 13 5.10 13.95 -8.80
C ASP A 13 3.77 13.58 -8.20
N ALA A 14 3.80 12.84 -7.13
CA ALA A 14 2.58 12.36 -6.54
C ALA A 14 2.81 12.12 -5.04
N TYR A 15 1.72 12.16 -4.31
CA TYR A 15 1.81 11.90 -2.89
C TYR A 15 1.94 10.40 -2.69
N LEU A 16 2.93 9.99 -1.95
CA LEU A 16 3.20 8.58 -1.74
C LEU A 16 2.73 8.14 -0.36
N HIS A 17 2.19 6.94 -0.32
CA HIS A 17 1.73 6.35 0.92
C HIS A 17 2.58 5.13 1.22
N LYS A 18 2.89 4.91 2.46
CA LYS A 18 3.73 3.77 2.84
C LYS A 18 2.85 2.59 3.22
N CYS A 19 3.11 1.45 2.61
CA CYS A 19 2.38 0.24 2.93
C CYS A 19 2.81 -0.27 4.30
N PRO A 20 1.86 -0.53 5.21
CA PRO A 20 2.22 -1.00 6.54
C PRO A 20 2.69 -2.47 6.55
N THR A 21 2.51 -3.16 5.45
CA THR A 21 2.88 -4.56 5.38
C THR A 21 4.29 -4.76 4.82
N CYS A 22 4.55 -4.21 3.66
CA CYS A 22 5.84 -4.40 3.03
C CYS A 22 6.72 -3.15 3.08
N HIS A 23 6.18 -2.06 3.59
CA HIS A 23 6.90 -0.80 3.76
C HIS A 23 7.36 -0.19 2.46
N LYS A 24 6.68 -0.50 1.38
CA LYS A 24 7.00 0.11 0.11
C LYS A 24 6.04 1.26 -0.12
N TYR A 25 6.43 2.16 -1.00
CA TYR A 25 5.63 3.34 -1.27
C TYR A 25 4.76 3.12 -2.49
N ILE A 26 3.58 3.72 -2.47
CA ILE A 26 2.61 3.60 -3.53
C ILE A 26 1.95 4.97 -3.73
N CYS A 27 1.72 5.37 -4.96
CA CYS A 27 1.16 6.69 -5.22
C CYS A 27 -0.36 6.68 -5.04
N GLU A 28 -0.92 7.88 -5.07
CA GLU A 28 -2.35 8.03 -4.89
C GLU A 28 -3.16 7.24 -5.89
N GLU A 29 -2.65 7.14 -7.12
CA GLU A 29 -3.41 6.46 -8.16
C GLU A 29 -3.39 4.96 -8.05
N HIS A 30 -2.36 4.41 -7.44
CA HIS A 30 -2.22 2.97 -7.36
C HIS A 30 -2.42 2.42 -5.96
N LYS A 31 -2.76 3.28 -5.04
CA LYS A 31 -2.95 2.83 -3.67
C LYS A 31 -4.16 1.90 -3.58
N PHE A 32 -4.10 0.99 -2.65
CA PHE A 32 -5.20 0.09 -2.39
C PHE A 32 -5.70 0.38 -0.98
N VAL A 33 -6.94 0.81 -0.88
CA VAL A 33 -7.51 1.19 0.41
C VAL A 33 -8.44 0.09 0.89
N ARG A 34 -8.25 -0.31 2.13
CA ARG A 34 -9.12 -1.31 2.72
C ARG A 34 -9.28 -0.99 4.19
N SER A 35 -10.54 -0.91 4.63
CA SER A 35 -10.86 -0.61 6.03
C SER A 35 -10.16 0.65 6.52
N GLY A 36 -10.07 1.64 5.66
CA GLY A 36 -9.45 2.89 6.04
C GLY A 36 -7.95 2.87 6.06
N ARG A 37 -7.33 1.78 5.62
CA ARG A 37 -5.88 1.69 5.57
C ARG A 37 -5.42 1.63 4.13
N ILE A 38 -4.24 2.14 3.88
CA ILE A 38 -3.70 2.18 2.54
C ILE A 38 -2.60 1.15 2.40
N PHE A 39 -2.72 0.32 1.36
CA PHE A 39 -1.73 -0.72 1.10
C PHE A 39 -1.21 -0.58 -0.31
N CYS A 40 -0.14 -1.27 -0.62
CA CYS A 40 0.42 -1.23 -1.96
C CYS A 40 -0.40 -2.09 -2.92
N SER A 41 -1.08 -3.09 -2.41
CA SER A 41 -1.91 -3.93 -3.26
C SER A 41 -2.82 -4.78 -2.38
N ALA A 42 -3.76 -5.46 -3.05
CA ALA A 42 -4.68 -6.32 -2.33
C ALA A 42 -3.95 -7.45 -1.62
N PHE A 43 -2.83 -7.87 -2.18
CA PHE A 43 -2.05 -8.94 -1.59
C PHE A 43 -1.57 -8.55 -0.19
N CYS A 44 -1.03 -7.36 -0.06
CA CYS A 44 -0.57 -6.87 1.23
C CYS A 44 -1.73 -6.64 2.18
N ALA A 45 -2.84 -6.16 1.65
CA ALA A 45 -4.02 -5.93 2.49
C ALA A 45 -4.52 -7.25 3.05
N ALA A 46 -4.58 -8.26 2.21
CA ALA A 46 -5.04 -9.57 2.64
C ALA A 46 -4.10 -10.14 3.70
N TYR A 47 -2.80 -9.97 3.47
CA TYR A 47 -1.83 -10.48 4.41
C TYR A 47 -1.95 -9.77 5.77
N PHE A 48 -2.17 -8.47 5.72
CA PHE A 48 -2.28 -7.68 6.94
C PHE A 48 -3.49 -8.11 7.77
N PHE A 49 -4.63 -8.29 7.11
CA PHE A 49 -5.83 -8.66 7.83
C PHE A 49 -5.93 -10.16 8.09
N HIS A 50 -5.16 -10.94 7.33
CA HIS A 50 -5.18 -12.38 7.54
C HIS A 50 -4.50 -12.79 8.83
N GLU A 51 -3.49 -12.02 9.18
CA GLU A 51 -2.75 -12.36 10.36
C GLU A 51 -3.58 -12.30 11.59
N GLY A 52 -3.72 -13.26 12.24
CA GLY A 52 -4.44 -13.26 13.50
C GLY A 52 -5.90 -13.31 13.39
N GLU A 53 -6.51 -13.42 12.33
CA GLU A 53 -7.88 -13.44 12.31
C GLU A 53 -8.43 -14.38 11.61
N ASP A 54 -8.92 -14.87 11.61
CA ASP A 54 -9.31 -15.83 11.04
C ASP A 54 -10.47 -15.76 10.47
N ASP A 55 -11.02 -15.60 10.29
CA ASP A 55 -11.94 -15.61 9.87
C ASP A 55 -12.45 -15.33 9.07
N ASP A 56 -12.76 -15.44 8.71
CA ASP A 56 -13.32 -15.34 8.11
C ASP A 56 -13.54 -15.19 7.68
#